data_d5c5bdd34b46b4da2068b43870777a58
#
_entry.id   d5c5bdd34b46b4da2068b43870777a58
#
_cell.length_a   1.000
_cell.length_b   1.000
_cell.length_c   1.000
_cell.angle_alpha   90.00
_cell.angle_beta   90.00
_cell.angle_gamma   90.00
#
_symmetry.space_group_name_H-M   'P 1'
#
loop_
_entity.id
_entity.type
_entity.pdbx_description
1 polymer ?
#
loop_
_entity_poly.entity_id
_entity_poly.type
_entity_poly.pdbx_seq_one_letter_code
_entity_poly.pdbx_strand_id
1 'polypeptide(L)'
;MAGGCPQKYVTGALVEGEIAANSIVQKLNEEQVADTAASDEEAVLENKIAEYDAFLTKQDPAFTVEELEEAMQKVMDQYAGGIGTHYQFNEKQLAMAEEKIKKLQILAKGLAAADMHELMFIYELKERLTVCLTVIAHLRARKETRWHSFAENLDYPEKSDAWLCYVNSKKNGDQITMIRRDLVKGGETYEHRD
;
A
#
# COMPACT_ATOMS: atom_id res chain seq x y z
N MET A 1 12.91 4.13 4.13
CA MET A 1 13.24 2.78 4.57
C MET A 1 13.99 2.91 5.87
N ALA A 2 13.46 2.41 6.96
CA ALA A 2 14.25 2.14 8.13
C ALA A 2 15.32 1.15 7.68
N GLY A 3 16.58 1.46 7.93
CA GLY A 3 17.71 0.77 7.34
C GLY A 3 17.83 -0.68 7.76
N GLY A 4 16.99 -1.52 7.18
CA GLY A 4 17.28 -2.93 7.13
C GLY A 4 18.60 -3.10 6.39
N CYS A 5 19.59 -3.68 7.05
CA CYS A 5 20.85 -3.99 6.41
C CYS A 5 20.56 -4.91 5.21
N PRO A 6 20.87 -4.50 3.97
CA PRO A 6 20.54 -5.30 2.77
C PRO A 6 21.12 -6.71 2.81
N GLN A 7 22.19 -6.91 3.58
CA GLN A 7 22.85 -8.20 3.76
C GLN A 7 22.17 -9.12 4.79
N LYS A 8 21.07 -8.69 5.40
CA LYS A 8 20.39 -9.43 6.49
C LYS A 8 18.92 -9.72 6.19
N TYR A 9 18.50 -9.76 4.93
CA TYR A 9 17.10 -9.99 4.58
C TYR A 9 16.53 -11.25 5.23
N VAL A 10 17.20 -12.38 5.10
CA VAL A 10 16.73 -13.64 5.67
C VAL A 10 16.81 -13.61 7.20
N THR A 11 17.95 -13.21 7.76
CA THR A 11 18.15 -13.13 9.21
C THR A 11 17.23 -12.08 9.84
N GLY A 12 17.08 -10.92 9.19
CA GLY A 12 16.18 -9.86 9.64
C GLY A 12 14.74 -10.35 9.66
N ALA A 13 14.27 -10.98 8.60
CA ALA A 13 12.91 -11.52 8.52
C ALA A 13 12.64 -12.60 9.59
N LEU A 14 13.60 -13.48 9.88
CA LEU A 14 13.47 -14.48 10.94
C LEU A 14 13.37 -13.84 12.32
N VAL A 15 14.25 -12.87 12.63
CA VAL A 15 14.24 -12.17 13.92
C VAL A 15 12.96 -11.33 14.09
N GLU A 16 12.56 -10.61 13.06
CA GLU A 16 11.31 -9.82 13.09
C GLU A 16 10.09 -10.73 13.22
N GLY A 17 10.08 -11.89 12.57
CA GLY A 17 9.05 -12.92 12.73
C GLY A 17 8.97 -13.47 14.15
N GLU A 18 10.11 -13.74 14.78
CA GLU A 18 10.17 -14.20 16.17
C GLU A 18 9.68 -13.13 17.14
N ILE A 19 10.10 -11.88 16.97
CA ILE A 19 9.64 -10.74 17.77
C ILE A 19 8.13 -10.56 17.63
N ALA A 20 7.61 -10.60 16.41
CA ALA A 20 6.17 -10.49 16.15
C ALA A 20 5.38 -11.62 16.80
N ALA A 21 5.84 -12.88 16.67
CA ALA A 21 5.19 -14.03 17.29
C ALA A 21 5.16 -13.92 18.82
N ASN A 22 6.29 -13.56 19.44
CA ASN A 22 6.36 -13.37 20.88
C ASN A 22 5.45 -12.25 21.37
N SER A 23 5.39 -11.14 20.64
CA SER A 23 4.50 -10.01 20.94
C SER A 23 3.02 -10.39 20.86
N ILE A 24 2.64 -11.18 19.83
CA ILE A 24 1.27 -11.69 19.68
C ILE A 24 0.92 -12.62 20.85
N VAL A 25 1.78 -13.57 21.20
CA VAL A 25 1.56 -14.50 22.32
C VAL A 25 1.41 -13.73 23.63
N GLN A 26 2.25 -12.72 23.87
CA GLN A 26 2.15 -11.88 25.06
C GLN A 26 0.81 -11.14 25.11
N LYS A 27 0.39 -10.50 24.02
CA LYS A 27 -0.90 -9.80 23.95
C LYS A 27 -2.08 -10.74 24.17
N LEU A 28 -2.07 -11.92 23.54
CA LEU A 28 -3.14 -12.92 23.74
C LEU A 28 -3.24 -13.43 25.18
N ASN A 29 -2.14 -13.43 25.92
CA ASN A 29 -2.11 -13.80 27.33
C ASN A 29 -2.55 -12.66 28.29
N GLU A 30 -2.30 -11.41 27.90
CA GLU A 30 -2.62 -10.23 28.69
C GLU A 30 -4.04 -9.71 28.45
N GLU A 31 -4.51 -9.79 27.21
CA GLU A 31 -5.87 -9.40 26.84
C GLU A 31 -6.78 -10.63 26.88
N GLN A 32 -7.87 -10.57 27.65
CA GLN A 32 -9.00 -11.43 27.37
C GLN A 32 -9.49 -11.04 25.98
N VAL A 33 -9.15 -11.87 24.99
CA VAL A 33 -9.66 -11.71 23.63
C VAL A 33 -11.18 -11.65 23.74
N ALA A 34 -11.75 -10.47 23.57
CA ALA A 34 -13.19 -10.31 23.54
C ALA A 34 -13.69 -11.22 22.43
N ASP A 35 -14.62 -12.12 22.78
CA ASP A 35 -15.27 -12.97 21.82
C ASP A 35 -15.98 -12.05 20.80
N THR A 36 -15.31 -11.76 19.70
CA THR A 36 -15.90 -10.97 18.61
C THR A 36 -17.10 -11.76 18.15
N ALA A 37 -18.27 -11.19 18.30
CA ALA A 37 -19.53 -11.85 18.07
C ALA A 37 -19.54 -12.53 16.68
N ALA A 38 -19.70 -13.84 16.65
CA ALA A 38 -19.72 -14.67 15.45
C ALA A 38 -20.67 -14.17 14.33
N SER A 39 -21.65 -13.34 14.69
CA SER A 39 -22.59 -12.71 13.75
C SER A 39 -21.95 -11.74 12.76
N ASP A 40 -20.87 -11.04 13.15
CA ASP A 40 -20.19 -10.09 12.25
C ASP A 40 -19.30 -10.82 11.24
N GLU A 41 -18.72 -11.95 11.65
CA GLU A 41 -17.83 -12.75 10.80
C GLU A 41 -18.62 -13.45 9.66
N GLU A 42 -19.81 -13.98 9.94
CA GLU A 42 -20.66 -14.61 8.94
C GLU A 42 -21.10 -13.62 7.86
N ALA A 43 -21.52 -12.42 8.26
CA ALA A 43 -21.90 -11.36 7.31
C ALA A 43 -20.71 -10.90 6.46
N VAL A 44 -19.50 -10.83 7.01
CA VAL A 44 -18.28 -10.49 6.26
C VAL A 44 -17.96 -11.59 5.24
N LEU A 45 -18.09 -12.86 5.62
CA LEU A 45 -17.86 -14.00 4.73
C LEU A 45 -18.88 -14.04 3.59
N GLU A 46 -20.18 -13.89 3.89
CA GLU A 46 -21.24 -13.85 2.88
C GLU A 46 -21.03 -12.71 1.87
N ASN A 47 -20.66 -11.51 2.33
CA ASN A 47 -20.34 -10.39 1.46
C ASN A 47 -19.14 -10.68 0.56
N LYS A 48 -18.13 -11.41 1.06
CA LYS A 48 -16.96 -11.80 0.27
C LYS A 48 -17.32 -12.85 -0.79
N ILE A 49 -18.13 -13.83 -0.44
CA ILE A 49 -18.60 -14.85 -1.39
C ILE A 49 -19.42 -14.16 -2.50
N ALA A 50 -20.34 -13.27 -2.14
CA ALA A 50 -21.11 -12.51 -3.12
C ALA A 50 -20.23 -11.64 -4.05
N GLU A 51 -19.15 -11.06 -3.52
CA GLU A 51 -18.18 -10.33 -4.35
C GLU A 51 -17.46 -11.26 -5.34
N TYR A 52 -17.07 -12.47 -4.92
CA TYR A 52 -16.44 -13.48 -5.79
C TYR A 52 -17.39 -13.94 -6.89
N ASP A 53 -18.63 -14.28 -6.52
CA ASP A 53 -19.65 -14.72 -7.46
C ASP A 53 -19.96 -13.64 -8.50
N ALA A 54 -19.92 -12.37 -8.11
CA ALA A 54 -20.13 -11.27 -9.03
C ALA A 54 -19.07 -11.20 -10.15
N PHE A 55 -17.81 -11.54 -9.87
CA PHE A 55 -16.77 -11.64 -10.88
C PHE A 55 -16.89 -12.92 -11.72
N LEU A 56 -17.20 -14.07 -11.10
CA LEU A 56 -17.27 -15.37 -11.75
C LEU A 56 -18.50 -15.53 -12.66
N THR A 57 -19.58 -14.83 -12.38
CA THR A 57 -20.83 -14.90 -13.15
C THR A 57 -20.97 -13.81 -14.21
N LYS A 58 -20.08 -12.81 -14.18
CA LYS A 58 -20.12 -11.68 -15.10
C LYS A 58 -19.78 -12.10 -16.52
N GLN A 59 -20.58 -11.62 -17.47
CA GLN A 59 -20.37 -11.81 -18.91
C GLN A 59 -19.92 -10.49 -19.54
N ASP A 60 -19.17 -10.59 -20.63
CA ASP A 60 -18.76 -9.47 -21.49
C ASP A 60 -18.14 -8.29 -20.70
N PRO A 61 -17.01 -8.48 -20.01
CA PRO A 61 -16.32 -7.40 -19.31
C PRO A 61 -15.80 -6.38 -20.34
N ALA A 62 -15.87 -5.08 -19.98
CA ALA A 62 -15.38 -4.01 -20.86
C ALA A 62 -13.85 -3.96 -20.96
N PHE A 63 -13.15 -4.57 -20.00
CA PHE A 63 -11.69 -4.60 -19.91
C PHE A 63 -11.24 -5.96 -19.39
N THR A 64 -9.99 -6.34 -19.71
CA THR A 64 -9.29 -7.47 -19.11
C THR A 64 -8.43 -7.02 -17.93
N VAL A 65 -7.93 -7.96 -17.13
CA VAL A 65 -6.99 -7.68 -16.03
C VAL A 65 -5.71 -7.08 -16.57
N GLU A 66 -5.18 -7.64 -17.67
CA GLU A 66 -3.94 -7.22 -18.30
C GLU A 66 -4.03 -5.79 -18.85
N GLU A 67 -5.15 -5.41 -19.44
CA GLU A 67 -5.36 -4.04 -19.94
C GLU A 67 -5.33 -3.02 -18.80
N LEU A 68 -5.98 -3.33 -17.67
CA LEU A 68 -5.97 -2.44 -16.52
C LEU A 68 -4.62 -2.43 -15.80
N GLU A 69 -3.91 -3.56 -15.76
CA GLU A 69 -2.56 -3.63 -15.23
C GLU A 69 -1.58 -2.80 -16.06
N GLU A 70 -1.62 -2.93 -17.38
CA GLU A 70 -0.80 -2.11 -18.28
C GLU A 70 -1.11 -0.62 -18.13
N ALA A 71 -2.39 -0.26 -17.99
CA ALA A 71 -2.79 1.11 -17.73
C ALA A 71 -2.26 1.63 -16.38
N MET A 72 -2.29 0.80 -15.32
CA MET A 72 -1.72 1.11 -14.02
C MET A 72 -0.21 1.37 -14.11
N GLN A 73 0.53 0.49 -14.79
CA GLN A 73 1.97 0.62 -14.98
C GLN A 73 2.31 1.93 -15.73
N LYS A 74 1.58 2.24 -16.80
CA LYS A 74 1.75 3.49 -17.56
C LYS A 74 1.48 4.73 -16.70
N VAL A 75 0.45 4.69 -15.86
CA VAL A 75 0.15 5.81 -14.94
C VAL A 75 1.29 6.03 -13.96
N MET A 76 1.79 4.99 -13.33
CA MET A 76 2.87 5.09 -12.37
C MET A 76 4.18 5.54 -13.03
N ASP A 77 4.49 5.02 -14.22
CA ASP A 77 5.68 5.41 -14.97
C ASP A 77 5.64 6.88 -15.38
N GLN A 78 4.52 7.37 -15.89
CA GLN A 78 4.40 8.71 -16.44
C GLN A 78 4.18 9.83 -15.41
N TYR A 79 3.58 9.49 -14.25
CA TYR A 79 3.11 10.51 -13.31
C TYR A 79 3.63 10.35 -11.89
N ALA A 80 4.22 9.21 -11.53
CA ALA A 80 4.66 8.94 -10.16
C ALA A 80 6.17 8.63 -10.05
N GLY A 81 6.97 9.19 -10.94
CA GLY A 81 8.43 9.05 -10.88
C GLY A 81 8.93 7.70 -11.38
N GLY A 82 8.37 7.18 -12.46
CA GLY A 82 8.86 5.98 -13.12
C GLY A 82 10.09 6.22 -13.99
N ILE A 83 10.54 5.16 -14.66
CA ILE A 83 11.74 5.17 -15.51
C ILE A 83 11.57 6.18 -16.66
N GLY A 84 10.38 6.26 -17.26
CA GLY A 84 10.08 7.17 -18.37
C GLY A 84 10.20 8.64 -18.00
N THR A 85 10.14 8.99 -16.72
CA THR A 85 10.34 10.35 -16.21
C THR A 85 11.68 10.54 -15.50
N HIS A 86 12.63 9.60 -15.66
CA HIS A 86 13.91 9.60 -14.96
C HIS A 86 13.76 9.70 -13.43
N TYR A 87 12.71 9.06 -12.88
CA TYR A 87 12.36 9.06 -11.46
C TYR A 87 11.94 10.43 -10.91
N GLN A 88 11.59 11.39 -11.80
CA GLN A 88 11.17 12.75 -11.46
C GLN A 88 9.66 12.84 -11.38
N PHE A 89 9.17 13.65 -10.45
CA PHE A 89 7.74 13.92 -10.26
C PHE A 89 7.54 15.29 -9.60
N ASN A 90 6.31 15.80 -9.69
CA ASN A 90 5.85 16.99 -8.99
C ASN A 90 4.41 16.78 -8.49
N GLU A 91 3.90 17.70 -7.69
CA GLU A 91 2.56 17.61 -7.08
C GLU A 91 1.45 17.49 -8.15
N LYS A 92 1.57 18.21 -9.26
CA LYS A 92 0.57 18.16 -10.34
C LYS A 92 0.53 16.78 -10.99
N GLN A 93 1.69 16.18 -11.26
CA GLN A 93 1.78 14.82 -11.80
C GLN A 93 1.22 13.80 -10.82
N LEU A 94 1.56 13.88 -9.53
CA LEU A 94 1.06 12.98 -8.50
C LEU A 94 -0.45 13.08 -8.31
N ALA A 95 -1.03 14.27 -8.41
CA ALA A 95 -2.49 14.46 -8.39
C ALA A 95 -3.17 13.78 -9.58
N MET A 96 -2.57 13.87 -10.78
CA MET A 96 -3.05 13.14 -11.97
C MET A 96 -2.92 11.62 -11.81
N ALA A 97 -1.81 11.15 -11.24
CA ALA A 97 -1.63 9.73 -10.95
C ALA A 97 -2.72 9.21 -10.01
N GLU A 98 -2.97 9.92 -8.91
CA GLU A 98 -4.01 9.56 -7.94
C GLU A 98 -5.39 9.46 -8.60
N GLU A 99 -5.78 10.46 -9.39
CA GLU A 99 -7.06 10.47 -10.08
C GLU A 99 -7.19 9.27 -11.03
N LYS A 100 -6.15 9.00 -11.83
CA LYS A 100 -6.14 7.89 -12.78
C LYS A 100 -6.18 6.53 -12.10
N ILE A 101 -5.40 6.32 -11.03
CA ILE A 101 -5.44 5.05 -10.25
C ILE A 101 -6.81 4.84 -9.61
N LYS A 102 -7.44 5.88 -9.05
CA LYS A 102 -8.82 5.78 -8.55
C LYS A 102 -9.83 5.39 -9.64
N LYS A 103 -9.66 5.91 -10.86
CA LYS A 103 -10.49 5.47 -12.00
C LYS A 103 -10.27 4.00 -12.32
N LEU A 104 -9.02 3.51 -12.31
CA LEU A 104 -8.73 2.10 -12.52
C LEU A 104 -9.35 1.22 -11.43
N GLN A 105 -9.37 1.65 -10.17
CA GLN A 105 -10.07 0.94 -9.09
C GLN A 105 -11.58 0.81 -9.36
N ILE A 106 -12.20 1.85 -9.94
CA ILE A 106 -13.62 1.79 -10.33
C ILE A 106 -13.81 0.81 -11.49
N LEU A 107 -12.96 0.86 -12.51
CA LEU A 107 -13.02 -0.04 -13.66
C LEU A 107 -12.78 -1.51 -13.26
N ALA A 108 -11.88 -1.76 -12.32
CA ALA A 108 -11.60 -3.10 -11.80
C ALA A 108 -12.81 -3.80 -11.16
N LYS A 109 -13.80 -3.05 -10.68
CA LYS A 109 -15.07 -3.62 -10.21
C LYS A 109 -15.91 -4.23 -11.35
N GLY A 110 -15.58 -3.87 -12.58
CA GLY A 110 -16.26 -4.34 -13.79
C GLY A 110 -15.57 -5.53 -14.47
N LEU A 111 -14.51 -6.08 -13.93
CA LEU A 111 -13.82 -7.25 -14.46
C LEU A 111 -14.69 -8.52 -14.36
N ALA A 112 -14.32 -9.55 -15.10
CA ALA A 112 -14.89 -10.89 -15.04
C ALA A 112 -13.76 -11.92 -14.92
N ALA A 113 -14.07 -13.06 -14.30
CA ALA A 113 -13.16 -14.18 -14.17
C ALA A 113 -13.89 -15.46 -14.64
N ALA A 114 -13.24 -16.26 -15.48
CA ALA A 114 -13.79 -17.54 -15.93
C ALA A 114 -13.66 -18.63 -14.86
N ASP A 115 -12.70 -18.48 -13.94
CA ASP A 115 -12.43 -19.43 -12.87
C ASP A 115 -11.75 -18.75 -11.67
N MET A 116 -11.46 -19.55 -10.63
CA MET A 116 -10.79 -19.06 -9.41
C MET A 116 -9.36 -18.59 -9.64
N HIS A 117 -8.68 -19.06 -10.67
CA HIS A 117 -7.34 -18.63 -11.01
C HIS A 117 -7.35 -17.21 -11.59
N GLU A 118 -8.25 -16.93 -12.52
CA GLU A 118 -8.44 -15.57 -13.04
C GLU A 118 -8.95 -14.62 -11.96
N LEU A 119 -9.81 -15.09 -11.06
CA LEU A 119 -10.27 -14.32 -9.91
C LEU A 119 -9.09 -13.86 -9.04
N MET A 120 -8.08 -14.70 -8.84
CA MET A 120 -6.86 -14.35 -8.11
C MET A 120 -6.15 -13.15 -8.75
N PHE A 121 -6.01 -13.11 -10.08
CA PHE A 121 -5.39 -11.97 -10.77
C PHE A 121 -6.17 -10.67 -10.61
N ILE A 122 -7.51 -10.73 -10.56
CA ILE A 122 -8.34 -9.56 -10.25
C ILE A 122 -8.00 -9.01 -8.86
N TYR A 123 -7.86 -9.89 -7.86
CA TYR A 123 -7.50 -9.48 -6.51
C TYR A 123 -6.07 -8.93 -6.41
N GLU A 124 -5.12 -9.55 -7.09
CA GLU A 124 -3.75 -9.01 -7.19
C GLU A 124 -3.74 -7.61 -7.81
N LEU A 125 -4.50 -7.38 -8.87
CA LEU A 125 -4.61 -6.05 -9.48
C LEU A 125 -5.22 -5.04 -8.50
N LYS A 126 -6.30 -5.39 -7.78
CA LYS A 126 -6.93 -4.52 -6.77
C LYS A 126 -5.95 -4.13 -5.66
N GLU A 127 -5.13 -5.08 -5.20
CA GLU A 127 -4.09 -4.84 -4.21
C GLU A 127 -2.99 -3.92 -4.77
N ARG A 128 -2.49 -4.18 -5.97
CA ARG A 128 -1.49 -3.34 -6.64
C ARG A 128 -1.98 -1.90 -6.83
N LEU A 129 -3.24 -1.69 -7.20
CA LEU A 129 -3.85 -0.36 -7.30
C LEU A 129 -3.87 0.35 -5.93
N THR A 130 -4.12 -0.38 -4.85
CA THR A 130 -4.07 0.15 -3.48
C THR A 130 -2.63 0.52 -3.08
N VAL A 131 -1.66 -0.32 -3.43
CA VAL A 131 -0.23 -0.02 -3.24
C VAL A 131 0.18 1.23 -4.02
N CYS A 132 -0.26 1.38 -5.28
CA CYS A 132 0.01 2.59 -6.08
C CYS A 132 -0.50 3.86 -5.40
N LEU A 133 -1.73 3.87 -4.88
CA LEU A 133 -2.27 5.02 -4.12
C LEU A 133 -1.45 5.30 -2.86
N THR A 134 -1.00 4.26 -2.17
CA THR A 134 -0.15 4.40 -0.99
C THR A 134 1.21 5.02 -1.35
N VAL A 135 1.84 4.56 -2.43
CA VAL A 135 3.10 5.14 -2.95
C VAL A 135 2.89 6.62 -3.30
N ILE A 136 1.85 6.95 -4.05
CA ILE A 136 1.53 8.34 -4.43
C ILE A 136 1.36 9.20 -3.16
N ALA A 137 0.62 8.71 -2.16
CA ALA A 137 0.42 9.44 -0.90
C ALA A 137 1.75 9.70 -0.17
N HIS A 138 2.65 8.72 -0.14
CA HIS A 138 3.98 8.88 0.46
C HIS A 138 4.86 9.88 -0.31
N LEU A 139 4.86 9.83 -1.66
CA LEU A 139 5.59 10.77 -2.50
C LEU A 139 5.08 12.21 -2.29
N ARG A 140 3.77 12.40 -2.17
CA ARG A 140 3.15 13.71 -1.90
C ARG A 140 3.41 14.23 -0.48
N ALA A 141 3.46 13.32 0.49
CA ALA A 141 3.65 13.69 1.90
C ALA A 141 5.06 14.24 2.16
N ARG A 142 6.09 13.66 1.56
CA ARG A 142 7.49 14.02 1.80
C ARG A 142 7.92 15.21 0.93
N LYS A 143 8.12 16.36 1.55
CA LYS A 143 8.49 17.62 0.89
C LYS A 143 10.01 17.82 0.88
N GLU A 144 10.73 16.88 0.30
CA GLU A 144 12.18 16.89 0.10
C GLU A 144 12.60 15.89 -0.97
N THR A 145 13.80 16.01 -1.49
CA THR A 145 14.50 15.00 -2.29
C THR A 145 15.72 14.48 -1.52
N ARG A 146 15.75 13.18 -1.24
CA ARG A 146 16.84 12.52 -0.52
C ARG A 146 17.66 11.59 -1.40
N TRP A 147 17.03 11.04 -2.43
CA TRP A 147 17.57 10.02 -3.32
C TRP A 147 17.32 10.43 -4.77
N HIS A 148 18.14 11.34 -5.28
CA HIS A 148 18.00 11.89 -6.65
C HIS A 148 17.96 10.84 -7.76
N SER A 149 18.54 9.65 -7.54
CA SER A 149 18.56 8.57 -8.52
C SER A 149 17.31 7.67 -8.47
N PHE A 150 16.42 7.85 -7.50
CA PHE A 150 15.27 6.95 -7.28
C PHE A 150 13.93 7.66 -7.08
N ALA A 151 13.94 8.89 -6.57
CA ALA A 151 12.72 9.66 -6.32
C ALA A 151 13.09 11.14 -6.19
N GLU A 152 12.98 11.88 -7.28
CA GLU A 152 13.31 13.30 -7.32
C GLU A 152 12.04 14.15 -7.39
N ASN A 153 11.76 14.86 -6.30
CA ASN A 153 10.63 15.77 -6.22
C ASN A 153 11.04 17.14 -6.79
N LEU A 154 10.52 17.47 -7.96
CA LEU A 154 10.86 18.71 -8.66
C LEU A 154 10.37 19.98 -7.94
N ASP A 155 9.34 19.87 -7.08
CA ASP A 155 8.85 20.98 -6.26
C ASP A 155 9.70 21.18 -5.00
N TYR A 156 10.42 20.14 -4.56
CA TYR A 156 11.27 20.12 -3.37
C TYR A 156 12.58 19.38 -3.67
N PRO A 157 13.48 19.96 -4.48
CA PRO A 157 14.69 19.26 -4.95
C PRO A 157 15.73 19.05 -3.87
N GLU A 158 15.69 19.82 -2.79
CA GLU A 158 16.71 19.79 -1.74
C GLU A 158 16.34 18.82 -0.60
N LYS A 159 17.37 18.26 0.02
CA LYS A 159 17.24 17.50 1.27
C LYS A 159 16.94 18.45 2.42
N SER A 160 16.04 18.05 3.32
CA SER A 160 15.67 18.85 4.48
C SER A 160 15.74 18.05 5.78
N ASP A 161 16.38 18.63 6.81
CA ASP A 161 16.45 18.01 8.13
C ASP A 161 15.09 17.97 8.84
N ALA A 162 14.15 18.81 8.44
CA ALA A 162 12.75 18.74 8.91
C ALA A 162 12.07 17.40 8.53
N TRP A 163 12.63 16.64 7.60
CA TRP A 163 12.16 15.33 7.16
C TRP A 163 13.00 14.17 7.69
N LEU A 164 13.86 14.40 8.69
CA LEU A 164 14.51 13.33 9.45
C LEU A 164 13.49 12.64 10.37
N CYS A 165 12.52 11.95 9.75
CA CYS A 165 11.44 11.26 10.43
C CYS A 165 10.99 10.05 9.62
N TYR A 166 10.29 9.14 10.28
CA TYR A 166 9.49 8.13 9.57
C TYR A 166 8.20 8.77 9.05
N VAL A 167 7.80 8.37 7.86
CA VAL A 167 6.49 8.69 7.30
C VAL A 167 5.74 7.38 7.14
N ASN A 168 4.69 7.22 7.92
CA ASN A 168 3.82 6.05 7.92
C ASN A 168 2.48 6.41 7.31
N SER A 169 1.76 5.41 6.84
CA SER A 169 0.37 5.57 6.38
C SER A 169 -0.56 4.67 7.18
N LYS A 170 -1.78 5.13 7.40
CA LYS A 170 -2.86 4.37 8.01
C LYS A 170 -4.10 4.50 7.14
N LYS A 171 -4.77 3.37 6.89
CA LYS A 171 -6.09 3.38 6.24
C LYS A 171 -7.13 3.95 7.19
N ASN A 172 -7.91 4.91 6.72
CA ASN A 172 -9.03 5.52 7.45
C ASN A 172 -10.23 5.60 6.51
N GLY A 173 -11.09 4.59 6.53
CA GLY A 173 -12.13 4.40 5.52
C GLY A 173 -11.52 4.28 4.12
N ASP A 174 -11.92 5.14 3.19
CA ASP A 174 -11.40 5.20 1.82
C ASP A 174 -10.19 6.15 1.67
N GLN A 175 -9.72 6.73 2.77
CA GLN A 175 -8.60 7.67 2.77
C GLN A 175 -7.33 7.05 3.33
N ILE A 176 -6.19 7.54 2.87
CA ILE A 176 -4.87 7.24 3.41
C ILE A 176 -4.43 8.43 4.24
N THR A 177 -4.33 8.24 5.56
CA THR A 177 -3.83 9.26 6.49
C THR A 177 -2.33 9.08 6.66
N MET A 178 -1.57 10.18 6.49
CA MET A 178 -0.12 10.18 6.64
C MET A 178 0.26 10.59 8.07
N ILE A 179 1.16 9.82 8.68
CA ILE A 179 1.60 10.00 10.07
C ILE A 179 3.11 10.19 10.08
N ARG A 180 3.57 11.30 10.66
CA ARG A 180 5.01 11.53 10.89
C ARG A 180 5.38 11.02 12.28
N ARG A 181 6.48 10.28 12.36
CA ARG A 181 7.03 9.75 13.61
C ARG A 181 8.51 10.08 13.69
N ASP A 182 8.94 10.48 14.86
CA ASP A 182 10.35 10.79 15.09
C ASP A 182 11.23 9.54 14.95
N LEU A 183 12.48 9.76 14.54
CA LEU A 183 13.47 8.68 14.52
C LEU A 183 13.79 8.25 15.95
N VAL A 184 13.80 6.96 16.17
CA VAL A 184 14.30 6.38 17.43
C VAL A 184 15.82 6.51 17.44
N LYS A 185 16.38 7.17 18.46
CA LYS A 185 17.83 7.25 18.64
C LYS A 185 18.33 5.99 19.30
N GLY A 186 19.53 5.54 18.91
CA GLY A 186 20.15 4.36 19.53
C GLY A 186 20.27 4.54 21.04
N GLY A 187 19.79 3.54 21.80
CA GLY A 187 19.78 3.55 23.27
C GLY A 187 18.49 4.10 23.92
N GLU A 188 17.55 4.62 23.15
CA GLU A 188 16.22 4.98 23.66
C GLU A 188 15.28 3.78 23.59
N THR A 189 14.53 3.53 24.66
CA THR A 189 13.46 2.53 24.67
C THR A 189 12.29 3.06 23.85
N TYR A 190 11.86 2.30 22.85
CA TYR A 190 10.71 2.66 22.06
C TYR A 190 9.43 2.24 22.78
N GLU A 191 8.64 3.19 23.21
CA GLU A 191 7.28 2.93 23.68
C GLU A 191 6.33 3.04 22.47
N HIS A 192 5.61 1.97 22.18
CA HIS A 192 4.50 2.00 21.25
C HIS A 192 3.45 2.97 21.77
N ARG A 193 3.28 4.10 21.12
CA ARG A 193 2.12 4.97 21.29
C ARG A 193 1.14 4.60 20.17
N ASP A 194 -0.03 4.12 20.59
CA ASP A 194 -1.16 3.79 19.72
C ASP A 194 -1.66 5.02 18.93
#